data_b16b33220800238474542e4a9d7ec064
#
_entry.id   b16b33220800238474542e4a9d7ec064
#
_cell.length_a   1.000
_cell.length_b   1.000
_cell.length_c   1.000
_cell.angle_alpha   90.00
_cell.angle_beta   90.00
_cell.angle_gamma   90.00
#
_symmetry.space_group_name_H-M   'P 1'
#
loop_
_entity.id
_entity.type
_entity.pdbx_description
1 polymer ?
#
loop_
_entity_poly.entity_id
_entity_poly.type
_entity_poly.pdbx_seq_one_letter_code
_entity_poly.pdbx_strand_id
1 'polypeptide(L)'
;LTLRLDSVINDGLYEYPIEVTAIVNGESMLISPDAFSWTVQDPTICAVTEGLLKGIANGKTDIYCRQDDFTDTLSVTVQIPDRRNRAIDDFSDASSWDITNSALKDISIVPTAQGTELRYTFSSGRAPYLQIAKDIYLYSLPDSMRITLNTRATQASKIALSMKNNASSTSTLTEFENIPQNTDHVISIPMNGYFENYRDMSLYPVKFQSLKLFILGSSQTAGNQYTIALKEFSLIYDGITVNVSNPEIASLLRVYPNPVEAGESQIHFVLPQNADVNCEFCLLYTSDAADE
;
A
#
# COMPACT_ATOMS: atom_id res chain seq x y z
N LEU A 1 -10.93 27.83 -18.96
CA LEU A 1 -9.98 26.72 -18.76
C LEU A 1 -10.02 26.29 -17.30
N THR A 2 -9.85 25.04 -17.04
CA THR A 2 -9.79 24.52 -15.67
C THR A 2 -8.70 23.47 -15.62
N LEU A 3 -7.77 23.64 -14.70
CA LEU A 3 -6.78 22.60 -14.38
C LEU A 3 -7.36 21.66 -13.33
N ARG A 4 -7.19 20.39 -13.55
CA ARG A 4 -7.60 19.38 -12.61
C ARG A 4 -6.51 18.32 -12.48
N LEU A 5 -6.23 17.99 -11.25
CA LEU A 5 -5.52 16.78 -10.88
C LEU A 5 -6.44 16.04 -9.92
N ASP A 6 -6.87 14.85 -10.27
CA ASP A 6 -7.70 14.06 -9.37
C ASP A 6 -6.94 13.85 -8.06
N SER A 7 -7.43 14.49 -6.99
CA SER A 7 -7.04 14.46 -5.56
C SER A 7 -5.72 13.76 -5.26
N VAL A 8 -4.63 14.14 -5.89
CA VAL A 8 -3.46 13.30 -5.84
C VAL A 8 -2.47 13.81 -4.84
N ILE A 9 -2.32 13.02 -3.85
CA ILE A 9 -1.08 12.85 -3.16
C ILE A 9 -0.15 12.09 -4.13
N ASN A 10 0.70 12.79 -4.85
CA ASN A 10 1.69 12.15 -5.69
C ASN A 10 2.66 11.39 -4.80
N ASP A 11 2.80 10.09 -5.01
CA ASP A 11 3.62 9.20 -4.19
C ASP A 11 5.10 9.15 -4.62
N GLY A 12 5.49 9.95 -5.61
CA GLY A 12 6.85 10.00 -6.14
C GLY A 12 7.25 8.79 -6.99
N LEU A 13 6.37 7.82 -7.19
CA LEU A 13 6.65 6.59 -7.93
C LEU A 13 6.32 6.73 -9.41
N TYR A 14 5.22 7.41 -9.70
CA TYR A 14 4.67 7.57 -11.04
C TYR A 14 4.63 9.02 -11.46
N GLU A 15 4.58 9.21 -12.76
CA GLU A 15 4.24 10.48 -13.38
C GLU A 15 2.74 10.51 -13.63
N TYR A 16 2.08 11.57 -13.15
CA TYR A 16 0.63 11.70 -13.21
C TYR A 16 0.25 12.81 -14.19
N PRO A 17 -0.62 12.53 -15.17
CA PRO A 17 -1.06 13.55 -16.12
C PRO A 17 -1.93 14.61 -15.41
N ILE A 18 -1.62 15.87 -15.64
CA ILE A 18 -2.47 16.98 -15.25
C ILE A 18 -3.57 17.10 -16.29
N GLU A 19 -4.83 16.99 -15.85
CA GLU A 19 -5.97 17.16 -16.74
C GLU A 19 -6.21 18.64 -17.01
N VAL A 20 -6.26 19.02 -18.26
CA VAL A 20 -6.57 20.36 -18.69
C VAL A 20 -7.91 20.34 -19.44
N THR A 21 -8.90 21.08 -18.94
CA THR A 21 -10.22 21.16 -19.53
C THR A 21 -10.53 22.58 -19.96
N ALA A 22 -10.99 22.76 -21.18
CA ALA A 22 -11.53 24.01 -21.69
C ALA A 22 -13.04 23.92 -21.93
N ILE A 23 -13.75 25.04 -21.80
CA ILE A 23 -15.14 25.16 -22.24
C ILE A 23 -15.15 25.92 -23.56
N VAL A 24 -15.55 25.24 -24.63
CA VAL A 24 -15.65 25.77 -25.97
C VAL A 24 -17.12 25.67 -26.42
N ASN A 25 -17.74 26.78 -26.74
CA ASN A 25 -19.16 26.85 -27.13
C ASN A 25 -20.13 26.20 -26.11
N GLY A 26 -19.76 26.17 -24.82
CA GLY A 26 -20.56 25.60 -23.74
C GLY A 26 -20.30 24.10 -23.49
N GLU A 27 -19.46 23.48 -24.27
CA GLU A 27 -19.03 22.06 -24.08
C GLU A 27 -17.66 21.98 -23.45
N SER A 28 -17.45 20.98 -22.59
CA SER A 28 -16.18 20.72 -21.93
C SER A 28 -15.32 19.83 -22.82
N MET A 29 -14.10 20.29 -23.12
CA MET A 29 -13.10 19.54 -23.92
C MET A 29 -11.85 19.31 -23.10
N LEU A 30 -11.28 18.11 -23.20
CA LEU A 30 -9.92 17.83 -22.75
C LEU A 30 -8.91 18.39 -23.76
N ILE A 31 -7.96 19.15 -23.25
CA ILE A 31 -6.89 19.74 -24.05
C ILE A 31 -5.58 19.04 -23.71
N SER A 32 -4.74 18.82 -24.73
CA SER A 32 -3.41 18.24 -24.50
C SER A 32 -2.59 19.15 -23.58
N PRO A 33 -2.03 18.62 -22.48
CA PRO A 33 -1.21 19.41 -21.58
C PRO A 33 0.10 19.92 -22.22
N ASP A 34 0.54 19.33 -23.34
CA ASP A 34 1.72 19.76 -24.10
C ASP A 34 1.59 21.14 -24.72
N ALA A 35 0.34 21.61 -24.92
CA ALA A 35 0.06 22.94 -25.45
C ALA A 35 0.41 24.07 -24.48
N PHE A 36 0.76 23.74 -23.24
CA PHE A 36 0.98 24.70 -22.15
C PHE A 36 2.42 24.75 -21.69
N SER A 37 2.85 25.91 -21.24
CA SER A 37 4.08 26.07 -20.47
C SER A 37 3.79 25.87 -19.00
N TRP A 38 4.60 25.04 -18.37
CA TRP A 38 4.47 24.67 -16.97
C TRP A 38 5.60 25.27 -16.14
N THR A 39 5.28 25.84 -15.00
CA THR A 39 6.25 26.36 -14.04
C THR A 39 5.88 25.90 -12.64
N VAL A 40 6.81 25.28 -11.94
CA VAL A 40 6.63 24.84 -10.56
C VAL A 40 7.24 25.87 -9.63
N GLN A 41 6.51 26.30 -8.61
CA GLN A 41 6.96 27.30 -7.65
C GLN A 41 8.17 26.79 -6.85
N ASP A 42 8.11 25.54 -6.38
CA ASP A 42 9.21 24.88 -5.70
C ASP A 42 9.59 23.56 -6.42
N PRO A 43 10.60 23.61 -7.30
CA PRO A 43 11.00 22.42 -8.07
C PRO A 43 11.70 21.34 -7.23
N THR A 44 11.98 21.60 -5.95
CA THR A 44 12.48 20.55 -5.04
C THR A 44 11.37 19.61 -4.56
N ILE A 45 10.11 20.03 -4.64
CA ILE A 45 8.94 19.25 -4.22
C ILE A 45 8.40 18.40 -5.36
N CYS A 46 8.25 18.99 -6.55
CA CYS A 46 7.81 18.25 -7.73
C CYS A 46 8.37 18.84 -9.02
N ALA A 47 8.28 18.07 -10.11
CA ALA A 47 8.56 18.51 -11.47
C ALA A 47 7.36 18.27 -12.37
N VAL A 48 7.21 19.10 -13.42
CA VAL A 48 6.23 18.88 -14.49
C VAL A 48 6.94 18.91 -15.82
N THR A 49 6.76 17.86 -16.60
CA THR A 49 7.29 17.74 -17.96
C THR A 49 6.16 17.35 -18.88
N GLU A 50 5.88 18.16 -19.89
CA GLU A 50 4.80 17.88 -20.86
C GLU A 50 3.45 17.59 -20.19
N GLY A 51 3.15 18.29 -19.08
CA GLY A 51 1.95 18.08 -18.29
C GLY A 51 1.91 16.83 -17.42
N LEU A 52 3.02 16.10 -17.33
CA LEU A 52 3.18 14.98 -16.41
C LEU A 52 3.83 15.45 -15.11
N LEU A 53 3.13 15.29 -14.01
CA LEU A 53 3.59 15.64 -12.66
C LEU A 53 4.34 14.48 -12.02
N LYS A 54 5.53 14.75 -11.51
CA LYS A 54 6.33 13.81 -10.70
C LYS A 54 6.69 14.41 -9.35
N GLY A 55 6.34 13.73 -8.27
CA GLY A 55 6.76 14.08 -6.92
C GLY A 55 8.26 13.78 -6.69
N ILE A 56 8.96 14.70 -6.02
CA ILE A 56 10.40 14.60 -5.72
C ILE A 56 10.62 14.51 -4.21
N ALA A 57 9.92 15.33 -3.43
CA ALA A 57 10.03 15.38 -1.98
C ALA A 57 8.68 15.73 -1.35
N ASN A 58 8.52 15.34 -0.08
CA ASN A 58 7.30 15.67 0.68
C ASN A 58 7.14 17.18 0.84
N GLY A 59 5.95 17.68 0.54
CA GLY A 59 5.65 19.10 0.68
C GLY A 59 4.41 19.54 -0.09
N LYS A 60 4.20 20.85 -0.12
CA LYS A 60 3.16 21.49 -0.92
C LYS A 60 3.78 22.57 -1.80
N THR A 61 3.34 22.65 -3.03
CA THR A 61 3.78 23.66 -3.99
C THR A 61 2.68 23.99 -4.97
N ASP A 62 2.80 25.14 -5.60
CA ASP A 62 1.90 25.56 -6.68
C ASP A 62 2.57 25.32 -8.04
N ILE A 63 1.75 24.91 -9.00
CA ILE A 63 2.12 24.73 -10.39
C ILE A 63 1.32 25.76 -11.21
N TYR A 64 2.03 26.53 -12.00
CA TYR A 64 1.46 27.51 -12.91
C TYR A 64 1.43 26.96 -14.34
N CYS A 65 0.25 27.04 -14.94
CA CYS A 65 0.03 26.71 -16.33
C CYS A 65 -0.15 28.01 -17.12
N ARG A 66 0.51 28.12 -18.27
CA ARG A 66 0.38 29.30 -19.13
C ARG A 66 0.30 28.90 -20.60
N GLN A 67 -0.64 29.55 -21.30
CA GLN A 67 -0.75 29.56 -22.77
C GLN A 67 -1.26 30.94 -23.21
N ASP A 68 -0.45 31.65 -23.99
CA ASP A 68 -0.74 33.03 -24.41
C ASP A 68 -1.07 33.96 -23.21
N ASP A 69 -2.27 34.55 -23.21
CA ASP A 69 -2.77 35.41 -22.13
C ASP A 69 -3.45 34.63 -20.99
N PHE A 70 -3.55 33.30 -21.12
CA PHE A 70 -4.16 32.45 -20.12
C PHE A 70 -3.13 32.00 -19.08
N THR A 71 -3.51 32.09 -17.80
CA THR A 71 -2.73 31.56 -16.68
C THR A 71 -3.67 30.96 -15.66
N ASP A 72 -3.35 29.77 -15.18
CA ASP A 72 -4.06 29.13 -14.07
C ASP A 72 -3.06 28.51 -13.09
N THR A 73 -3.54 28.17 -11.89
CA THR A 73 -2.70 27.66 -10.80
C THR A 73 -3.31 26.40 -10.21
N LEU A 74 -2.48 25.37 -10.03
CA LEU A 74 -2.84 24.12 -9.39
C LEU A 74 -2.00 23.93 -8.14
N SER A 75 -2.63 23.85 -6.96
CA SER A 75 -1.94 23.51 -5.72
C SER A 75 -1.78 21.99 -5.57
N VAL A 76 -0.56 21.54 -5.37
CA VAL A 76 -0.20 20.12 -5.29
C VAL A 76 0.40 19.80 -3.93
N THR A 77 -0.02 18.67 -3.38
CA THR A 77 0.62 18.06 -2.21
C THR A 77 1.33 16.80 -2.66
N VAL A 78 2.62 16.70 -2.33
CA VAL A 78 3.42 15.50 -2.54
C VAL A 78 3.64 14.80 -1.20
N GLN A 79 3.32 13.51 -1.14
CA GLN A 79 3.53 12.67 0.02
C GLN A 79 4.15 11.35 -0.42
N ILE A 80 5.47 11.25 -0.33
CA ILE A 80 6.23 10.06 -0.71
C ILE A 80 6.29 9.14 0.52
N PRO A 81 5.74 7.92 0.46
CA PRO A 81 5.82 6.98 1.56
C PRO A 81 7.23 6.41 1.70
N ASP A 82 7.63 6.13 2.93
CA ASP A 82 8.86 5.38 3.18
C ASP A 82 8.65 3.90 2.80
N ARG A 83 9.32 3.47 1.75
CA ARG A 83 9.27 2.10 1.22
C ARG A 83 10.59 1.36 1.35
N ARG A 84 11.39 1.71 2.32
CA ARG A 84 12.63 0.98 2.61
C ARG A 84 12.34 -0.24 3.47
N ASN A 85 12.97 -1.36 3.13
CA ASN A 85 12.97 -2.53 4.01
C ASN A 85 13.53 -2.15 5.36
N ARG A 86 12.81 -2.42 6.44
CA ARG A 86 13.24 -2.08 7.78
C ARG A 86 12.57 -2.94 8.85
N ALA A 87 13.28 -3.15 9.95
CA ALA A 87 12.67 -3.58 11.19
C ALA A 87 11.80 -2.44 11.75
N ILE A 88 10.59 -2.78 12.18
CA ILE A 88 9.67 -1.86 12.86
C ILE A 88 9.58 -2.15 14.35
N ASP A 89 9.97 -3.34 14.76
CA ASP A 89 10.08 -3.74 16.15
C ASP A 89 11.17 -4.84 16.27
N ASP A 90 12.08 -4.65 17.21
CA ASP A 90 13.09 -5.66 17.59
C ASP A 90 12.66 -6.45 18.83
N PHE A 91 11.43 -6.20 19.31
CA PHE A 91 10.86 -6.80 20.50
C PHE A 91 11.70 -6.62 21.78
N SER A 92 12.60 -5.65 21.83
CA SER A 92 13.40 -5.38 23.02
C SER A 92 12.60 -4.74 24.14
N ASP A 93 11.55 -3.97 23.81
CA ASP A 93 10.63 -3.34 24.76
C ASP A 93 9.25 -3.99 24.73
N ALA A 94 9.10 -5.06 25.48
CA ALA A 94 7.82 -5.74 25.67
C ALA A 94 6.82 -4.98 26.54
N SER A 95 7.24 -3.95 27.26
CA SER A 95 6.35 -3.14 28.13
C SER A 95 5.36 -2.31 27.34
N SER A 96 5.66 -2.00 26.07
CA SER A 96 4.81 -1.24 25.16
C SER A 96 3.72 -2.07 24.48
N TRP A 97 3.66 -3.39 24.74
CA TRP A 97 2.69 -4.30 24.15
C TRP A 97 1.68 -4.79 25.17
N ASP A 98 0.39 -4.66 24.88
CA ASP A 98 -0.65 -5.34 25.61
C ASP A 98 -0.74 -6.79 25.17
N ILE A 99 -0.59 -7.72 26.10
CA ILE A 99 -0.64 -9.16 25.79
C ILE A 99 -1.92 -9.76 26.33
N THR A 100 -2.69 -10.34 25.41
CA THR A 100 -3.86 -11.16 25.73
C THR A 100 -3.65 -12.59 25.24
N ASN A 101 -4.38 -13.55 25.80
CA ASN A 101 -4.24 -14.94 25.42
C ASN A 101 -5.55 -15.71 25.52
N SER A 102 -5.55 -16.91 24.96
CA SER A 102 -6.59 -17.91 25.21
C SER A 102 -5.96 -19.25 25.53
N ALA A 103 -6.49 -19.93 26.54
CA ALA A 103 -6.15 -21.30 26.93
C ALA A 103 -4.66 -21.55 27.20
N LEU A 104 -3.91 -20.52 27.58
CA LEU A 104 -2.54 -20.60 28.07
C LEU A 104 -2.49 -20.14 29.53
N LYS A 105 -1.56 -20.68 30.31
CA LYS A 105 -1.37 -20.37 31.72
C LYS A 105 0.07 -19.92 31.99
N ASP A 106 0.27 -19.32 33.15
CA ASP A 106 1.59 -18.95 33.68
C ASP A 106 2.43 -18.16 32.65
N ILE A 107 1.78 -17.20 31.97
CA ILE A 107 2.46 -16.42 30.94
C ILE A 107 3.42 -15.46 31.61
N SER A 108 4.67 -15.51 31.18
CA SER A 108 5.70 -14.57 31.54
C SER A 108 6.39 -13.97 30.33
N ILE A 109 6.72 -12.70 30.44
CA ILE A 109 7.37 -11.89 29.40
C ILE A 109 8.76 -11.59 29.91
N VAL A 110 9.78 -12.06 29.20
CA VAL A 110 11.17 -11.96 29.60
C VAL A 110 11.96 -11.24 28.50
N PRO A 111 12.23 -9.92 28.67
CA PRO A 111 13.11 -9.20 27.77
C PRO A 111 14.52 -9.83 27.76
N THR A 112 15.13 -9.92 26.60
CA THR A 112 16.48 -10.42 26.41
C THR A 112 17.28 -9.46 25.51
N ALA A 113 18.57 -9.68 25.39
CA ALA A 113 19.43 -8.88 24.50
C ALA A 113 19.09 -9.06 23.01
N GLN A 114 18.25 -10.03 22.66
CA GLN A 114 17.91 -10.38 21.28
C GLN A 114 16.39 -10.46 21.06
N GLY A 115 15.63 -9.60 21.74
CA GLY A 115 14.17 -9.54 21.67
C GLY A 115 13.51 -10.00 22.98
N THR A 116 12.30 -10.56 22.91
CA THR A 116 11.51 -10.95 24.10
C THR A 116 11.11 -12.41 24.02
N GLU A 117 11.32 -13.13 25.13
CA GLU A 117 10.80 -14.48 25.30
C GLU A 117 9.41 -14.43 25.94
N LEU A 118 8.44 -15.05 25.27
CA LEU A 118 7.12 -15.36 25.81
C LEU A 118 7.12 -16.78 26.30
N ARG A 119 7.04 -16.97 27.63
CA ARG A 119 7.00 -18.30 28.26
C ARG A 119 5.57 -18.55 28.73
N TYR A 120 5.09 -19.78 28.52
CA TYR A 120 3.73 -20.16 28.90
C TYR A 120 3.63 -21.65 29.21
N THR A 121 2.61 -22.02 29.98
CA THR A 121 2.21 -23.42 30.18
C THR A 121 1.03 -23.72 29.25
N PHE A 122 1.16 -24.73 28.41
CA PHE A 122 0.06 -25.21 27.59
C PHE A 122 -0.96 -25.97 28.45
N SER A 123 -2.22 -25.60 28.38
CA SER A 123 -3.27 -26.29 29.15
C SER A 123 -4.15 -27.16 28.28
N SER A 124 -4.72 -26.60 27.23
CA SER A 124 -5.64 -27.30 26.32
C SER A 124 -5.95 -26.41 25.11
N GLY A 125 -6.71 -26.96 24.16
CA GLY A 125 -7.24 -26.23 23.03
C GLY A 125 -6.60 -26.63 21.72
N ARG A 126 -7.36 -26.49 20.63
CA ARG A 126 -6.90 -26.81 19.28
C ARG A 126 -5.93 -25.77 18.75
N ALA A 127 -6.21 -24.51 19.02
CA ALA A 127 -5.44 -23.39 18.54
C ALA A 127 -5.45 -22.23 19.57
N PRO A 128 -4.85 -22.43 20.76
CA PRO A 128 -4.66 -21.35 21.69
C PRO A 128 -3.75 -20.28 21.10
N TYR A 129 -3.83 -19.05 21.59
CA TYR A 129 -3.07 -17.95 21.03
C TYR A 129 -2.50 -17.01 22.11
N LEU A 130 -1.45 -16.33 21.70
CA LEU A 130 -0.94 -15.10 22.30
C LEU A 130 -1.23 -13.96 21.31
N GLN A 131 -1.83 -12.90 21.79
CA GLN A 131 -2.06 -11.70 21.00
C GLN A 131 -1.30 -10.53 21.62
N ILE A 132 -0.51 -9.89 20.80
CA ILE A 132 0.26 -8.70 21.12
C ILE A 132 -0.44 -7.53 20.43
N ALA A 133 -0.89 -6.53 21.20
CA ALA A 133 -1.48 -5.32 20.67
C ALA A 133 -0.51 -4.15 20.84
N LYS A 134 -0.18 -3.50 19.74
CA LYS A 134 0.67 -2.31 19.71
C LYS A 134 0.31 -1.45 18.51
N ASP A 135 0.16 -0.17 18.76
CA ASP A 135 -0.16 0.81 17.74
C ASP A 135 1.11 1.18 16.95
N ILE A 136 1.21 0.67 15.73
CA ILE A 136 2.26 1.06 14.78
C ILE A 136 1.58 1.67 13.56
N TYR A 137 2.06 2.84 13.13
CA TYR A 137 1.53 3.50 11.95
C TYR A 137 2.34 3.12 10.71
N LEU A 138 1.63 2.63 9.69
CA LEU A 138 2.18 2.35 8.37
C LEU A 138 1.84 3.51 7.45
N TYR A 139 2.81 3.93 6.64
CA TYR A 139 2.66 5.02 5.68
C TYR A 139 2.52 4.52 4.24
N SER A 140 2.65 3.23 4.03
CA SER A 140 2.35 2.52 2.79
C SER A 140 2.16 1.03 3.07
N LEU A 141 1.50 0.31 2.15
CA LEU A 141 1.37 -1.14 2.23
C LEU A 141 2.71 -1.80 1.84
N PRO A 142 3.35 -2.60 2.71
CA PRO A 142 4.50 -3.41 2.32
C PRO A 142 4.07 -4.57 1.43
N ASP A 143 5.01 -5.14 0.66
CA ASP A 143 4.76 -6.36 -0.11
C ASP A 143 4.62 -7.56 0.81
N SER A 144 5.41 -7.58 1.88
CA SER A 144 5.26 -8.57 2.96
C SER A 144 5.68 -8.00 4.32
N MET A 145 5.14 -8.59 5.38
CA MET A 145 5.64 -8.45 6.73
C MET A 145 6.36 -9.72 7.13
N ARG A 146 7.50 -9.61 7.82
CA ARG A 146 8.29 -10.75 8.28
C ARG A 146 8.45 -10.72 9.78
N ILE A 147 8.25 -11.88 10.41
CA ILE A 147 8.47 -12.06 11.83
C ILE A 147 9.54 -13.11 12.01
N THR A 148 10.63 -12.74 12.65
CA THR A 148 11.69 -13.68 13.06
C THR A 148 11.41 -14.12 14.48
N LEU A 149 11.28 -15.43 14.66
CA LEU A 149 11.04 -16.02 15.95
C LEU A 149 11.86 -17.29 16.13
N ASN A 150 12.00 -17.72 17.38
CA ASN A 150 12.69 -18.94 17.75
C ASN A 150 11.87 -19.67 18.81
N THR A 151 11.88 -20.98 18.78
CA THR A 151 11.26 -21.80 19.81
C THR A 151 12.26 -22.82 20.36
N ARG A 152 12.11 -23.15 21.64
CA ARG A 152 12.93 -24.19 22.25
C ARG A 152 12.36 -25.60 22.05
N ALA A 153 11.18 -25.69 21.46
CA ALA A 153 10.53 -26.92 21.08
C ALA A 153 9.93 -26.78 19.68
N THR A 154 9.91 -27.86 18.92
CA THR A 154 9.22 -27.90 17.63
C THR A 154 7.72 -27.67 17.88
N GLN A 155 7.17 -26.69 17.20
CA GLN A 155 5.74 -26.40 17.26
C GLN A 155 5.27 -25.85 15.90
N ALA A 156 3.98 -26.02 15.64
CA ALA A 156 3.33 -25.37 14.51
C ALA A 156 2.68 -24.09 14.98
N SER A 157 2.96 -22.99 14.30
CA SER A 157 2.38 -21.69 14.58
C SER A 157 1.67 -21.14 13.35
N LYS A 158 0.62 -20.39 13.64
CA LYS A 158 -0.18 -19.67 12.66
C LYS A 158 -0.27 -18.21 13.10
N ILE A 159 -0.10 -17.30 12.18
CA ILE A 159 -0.08 -15.87 12.50
C ILE A 159 -1.32 -15.18 11.95
N ALA A 160 -1.90 -14.31 12.74
CA ALA A 160 -2.92 -13.36 12.29
C ALA A 160 -2.43 -11.93 12.51
N LEU A 161 -2.59 -11.11 11.48
CA LEU A 161 -2.37 -9.67 11.53
C LEU A 161 -3.69 -8.93 11.50
N SER A 162 -3.77 -7.82 12.21
CA SER A 162 -4.90 -6.91 12.16
C SER A 162 -4.44 -5.49 11.83
N MET A 163 -5.07 -4.89 10.81
CA MET A 163 -4.85 -3.52 10.39
C MET A 163 -6.16 -2.73 10.48
N LYS A 164 -6.03 -1.45 10.76
CA LYS A 164 -7.16 -0.52 10.83
C LYS A 164 -6.81 0.82 10.22
N ASN A 165 -7.75 1.39 9.47
CA ASN A 165 -7.78 2.79 9.12
C ASN A 165 -9.03 3.47 9.72
N ASN A 166 -9.27 4.73 9.40
CA ASN A 166 -10.42 5.47 9.92
C ASN A 166 -11.78 4.93 9.44
N ALA A 167 -11.81 4.18 8.35
CA ALA A 167 -13.04 3.69 7.72
C ALA A 167 -13.32 2.21 8.02
N SER A 168 -12.29 1.37 8.15
CA SER A 168 -12.45 -0.08 8.27
C SER A 168 -11.33 -0.75 9.07
N SER A 169 -11.56 -1.99 9.47
CA SER A 169 -10.51 -2.87 9.98
C SER A 169 -10.52 -4.19 9.19
N THR A 170 -9.35 -4.70 8.90
CA THR A 170 -9.16 -5.94 8.17
C THR A 170 -8.13 -6.80 8.90
N SER A 171 -8.31 -8.11 8.85
CA SER A 171 -7.36 -9.08 9.41
C SER A 171 -7.08 -10.19 8.42
N THR A 172 -5.88 -10.73 8.50
CA THR A 172 -5.47 -11.92 7.73
C THR A 172 -4.92 -12.99 8.66
N LEU A 173 -4.92 -14.21 8.18
CA LEU A 173 -4.48 -15.38 8.90
C LEU A 173 -3.66 -16.28 7.97
N THR A 174 -2.43 -16.60 8.37
CA THR A 174 -1.55 -17.51 7.62
C THR A 174 -1.92 -18.97 7.84
N GLU A 175 -1.27 -19.86 7.12
CA GLU A 175 -1.28 -21.31 7.45
C GLU A 175 -0.38 -21.61 8.65
N PHE A 176 -0.50 -22.83 9.21
CA PHE A 176 0.40 -23.26 10.25
C PHE A 176 1.74 -23.70 9.65
N GLU A 177 2.83 -23.19 10.24
CA GLU A 177 4.19 -23.57 9.90
C GLU A 177 4.85 -24.33 11.05
N ASN A 178 5.70 -25.29 10.72
CA ASN A 178 6.53 -25.95 11.69
C ASN A 178 7.79 -25.12 11.96
N ILE A 179 7.97 -24.73 13.21
CA ILE A 179 9.11 -23.93 13.63
C ILE A 179 10.18 -24.85 14.23
N PRO A 180 11.38 -24.91 13.62
CA PRO A 180 12.45 -25.76 14.11
C PRO A 180 12.89 -25.38 15.52
N GLN A 181 13.26 -26.39 16.31
CA GLN A 181 13.74 -26.17 17.66
C GLN A 181 15.08 -25.42 17.67
N ASN A 182 15.19 -24.42 18.52
CA ASN A 182 16.43 -23.65 18.75
C ASN A 182 17.04 -23.01 17.49
N THR A 183 16.24 -22.82 16.45
CA THR A 183 16.66 -22.21 15.19
C THR A 183 15.78 -21.00 14.91
N ASP A 184 16.38 -19.93 14.46
CA ASP A 184 15.63 -18.77 14.00
C ASP A 184 14.82 -19.13 12.75
N HIS A 185 13.55 -18.82 12.79
CA HIS A 185 12.62 -19.06 11.71
C HIS A 185 11.93 -17.76 11.32
N VAL A 186 11.80 -17.53 10.03
CA VAL A 186 11.16 -16.34 9.49
C VAL A 186 9.81 -16.72 8.90
N ILE A 187 8.74 -16.21 9.49
CA ILE A 187 7.41 -16.30 8.91
C ILE A 187 7.18 -15.06 8.06
N SER A 188 6.95 -15.26 6.78
CA SER A 188 6.65 -14.19 5.83
C SER A 188 5.15 -14.14 5.56
N ILE A 189 4.56 -12.97 5.69
CA ILE A 189 3.13 -12.73 5.54
C ILE A 189 2.95 -11.82 4.32
N PRO A 190 2.55 -12.37 3.16
CA PRO A 190 2.30 -11.57 1.99
C PRO A 190 1.10 -10.66 2.24
N MET A 191 1.22 -9.39 1.86
CA MET A 191 0.14 -8.41 2.04
C MET A 191 -0.79 -8.36 0.83
N ASN A 192 -0.36 -8.90 -0.30
CA ASN A 192 -1.17 -9.01 -1.51
C ASN A 192 -2.39 -9.92 -1.29
N GLY A 193 -3.53 -9.49 -1.81
CA GLY A 193 -4.78 -10.27 -1.73
C GLY A 193 -5.53 -10.15 -0.41
N TYR A 194 -4.87 -9.93 0.72
CA TYR A 194 -5.54 -9.74 2.01
C TYR A 194 -5.82 -8.27 2.31
N PHE A 195 -4.88 -7.38 1.90
CA PHE A 195 -4.93 -5.95 2.18
C PHE A 195 -4.89 -5.12 0.90
N GLU A 196 -5.40 -5.65 -0.21
CA GLU A 196 -5.36 -4.99 -1.52
C GLU A 196 -6.02 -3.61 -1.52
N ASN A 197 -7.13 -3.46 -0.79
CA ASN A 197 -7.80 -2.18 -0.59
C ASN A 197 -6.96 -1.15 0.18
N TYR A 198 -5.85 -1.55 0.82
CA TYR A 198 -4.91 -0.64 1.48
C TYR A 198 -3.80 -0.14 0.56
N ARG A 199 -3.87 -0.40 -0.74
CA ARG A 199 -2.97 0.22 -1.74
C ARG A 199 -3.30 1.67 -2.02
N ASP A 200 -4.54 2.09 -1.74
CA ASP A 200 -4.95 3.48 -1.87
C ASP A 200 -4.20 4.36 -0.85
N MET A 201 -3.36 5.25 -1.38
CA MET A 201 -2.52 6.14 -0.55
C MET A 201 -3.33 7.15 0.25
N SER A 202 -4.57 7.45 -0.15
CA SER A 202 -5.46 8.35 0.59
C SER A 202 -5.87 7.80 1.97
N LEU A 203 -5.72 6.49 2.19
CA LEU A 203 -6.04 5.84 3.45
C LEU A 203 -4.95 5.99 4.51
N TYR A 204 -3.73 6.38 4.11
CA TYR A 204 -2.60 6.42 5.02
C TYR A 204 -2.52 7.73 5.85
N PRO A 205 -1.98 7.65 7.07
CA PRO A 205 -1.39 6.46 7.69
C PRO A 205 -2.44 5.44 8.14
N VAL A 206 -2.11 4.15 7.97
CA VAL A 206 -2.89 3.02 8.45
C VAL A 206 -2.30 2.52 9.76
N LYS A 207 -3.15 2.16 10.71
CA LYS A 207 -2.72 1.64 11.99
C LYS A 207 -2.65 0.10 11.95
N PHE A 208 -1.47 -0.45 12.18
CA PHE A 208 -1.32 -1.84 12.57
C PHE A 208 -1.76 -1.98 14.04
N GLN A 209 -2.70 -2.88 14.33
CA GLN A 209 -3.29 -2.98 15.66
C GLN A 209 -2.77 -4.14 16.49
N SER A 210 -2.59 -5.30 15.87
CA SER A 210 -2.18 -6.50 16.62
C SER A 210 -1.56 -7.59 15.77
N LEU A 211 -0.66 -8.31 16.41
CA LEU A 211 -0.11 -9.58 15.98
C LEU A 211 -0.65 -10.68 16.89
N LYS A 212 -1.24 -11.71 16.30
CA LYS A 212 -1.72 -12.89 17.04
C LYS A 212 -0.95 -14.13 16.58
N LEU A 213 -0.33 -14.80 17.53
CA LEU A 213 0.39 -16.04 17.33
C LEU A 213 -0.49 -17.21 17.80
N PHE A 214 -0.94 -18.04 16.88
CA PHE A 214 -1.68 -19.26 17.18
C PHE A 214 -0.73 -20.45 17.33
N ILE A 215 -0.99 -21.27 18.32
CA ILE A 215 -0.22 -22.47 18.61
C ILE A 215 -1.07 -23.68 18.24
N LEU A 216 -0.52 -24.59 17.45
CA LEU A 216 -1.23 -25.83 17.14
C LEU A 216 -1.20 -26.76 18.38
N GLY A 217 -2.35 -26.94 19.01
CA GLY A 217 -2.45 -27.68 20.26
C GLY A 217 -1.96 -29.14 20.16
N SER A 218 -2.10 -29.77 18.99
CA SER A 218 -1.59 -31.14 18.76
C SER A 218 -0.04 -31.22 18.74
N SER A 219 0.66 -30.09 18.63
CA SER A 219 2.12 -30.03 18.74
C SER A 219 2.61 -29.81 20.17
N GLN A 220 1.71 -29.70 21.14
CA GLN A 220 1.99 -29.37 22.53
C GLN A 220 1.47 -30.47 23.46
N THR A 221 2.08 -30.58 24.63
CA THR A 221 1.64 -31.49 25.71
C THR A 221 1.10 -30.67 26.88
N ALA A 222 -0.10 -31.00 27.32
CA ALA A 222 -0.73 -30.30 28.46
C ALA A 222 0.15 -30.40 29.72
N GLY A 223 0.26 -29.26 30.41
CA GLY A 223 1.10 -29.11 31.61
C GLY A 223 2.57 -28.82 31.35
N ASN A 224 3.02 -28.90 30.10
CA ASN A 224 4.40 -28.54 29.76
C ASN A 224 4.57 -27.04 29.52
N GLN A 225 5.75 -26.54 29.84
CA GLN A 225 6.16 -25.17 29.56
C GLN A 225 6.83 -25.06 28.19
N TYR A 226 6.53 -23.97 27.50
CA TYR A 226 7.06 -23.65 26.18
C TYR A 226 7.53 -22.21 26.15
N THR A 227 8.43 -21.91 25.21
CA THR A 227 8.97 -20.58 24.99
C THR A 227 8.89 -20.22 23.51
N ILE A 228 8.41 -19.02 23.20
CA ILE A 228 8.54 -18.38 21.90
C ILE A 228 9.40 -17.13 22.11
N ALA A 229 10.57 -17.08 21.48
CA ALA A 229 11.40 -15.89 21.45
C ALA A 229 11.05 -15.09 20.18
N LEU A 230 10.53 -13.89 20.35
CA LEU A 230 10.28 -12.92 19.29
C LEU A 230 11.55 -12.07 19.12
N LYS A 231 12.06 -11.94 17.91
CA LYS A 231 13.34 -11.27 17.64
C LYS A 231 13.20 -10.03 16.79
N GLU A 232 12.40 -10.10 15.74
CA GLU A 232 12.24 -8.98 14.81
C GLU A 232 10.91 -9.04 14.09
N PHE A 233 10.33 -7.87 13.87
CA PHE A 233 9.20 -7.67 13.00
C PHE A 233 9.57 -6.62 11.94
N SER A 234 9.58 -7.01 10.67
CA SER A 234 10.10 -6.19 9.57
C SER A 234 9.05 -5.95 8.49
N LEU A 235 9.13 -4.78 7.87
CA LEU A 235 8.41 -4.43 6.64
C LEU A 235 9.35 -4.67 5.46
N ILE A 236 8.84 -5.35 4.42
CA ILE A 236 9.57 -5.66 3.21
C ILE A 236 8.86 -5.01 2.02
N TYR A 237 9.62 -4.27 1.23
CA TYR A 237 9.20 -3.61 0.00
C TYR A 237 10.13 -4.10 -1.11
N ASP A 238 9.71 -5.10 -1.88
CA ASP A 238 10.52 -5.77 -2.90
C ASP A 238 10.61 -4.98 -4.22
N GLY A 239 10.14 -3.74 -4.22
CA GLY A 239 10.05 -2.86 -5.38
C GLY A 239 8.64 -2.83 -5.97
N ILE A 240 8.48 -2.00 -6.99
CA ILE A 240 7.18 -1.77 -7.62
C ILE A 240 6.93 -2.90 -8.61
N THR A 241 6.17 -3.90 -8.23
CA THR A 241 5.53 -4.80 -9.19
C THR A 241 4.27 -4.13 -9.69
N VAL A 242 4.37 -3.46 -10.83
CA VAL A 242 3.18 -2.95 -11.51
C VAL A 242 2.44 -4.14 -12.10
N ASN A 243 1.35 -4.50 -11.46
CA ASN A 243 0.45 -5.48 -12.04
C ASN A 243 -0.38 -4.75 -13.11
N VAL A 244 -0.15 -5.07 -14.39
CA VAL A 244 -0.78 -4.44 -15.56
C VAL A 244 -2.32 -4.58 -15.55
N SER A 245 -2.87 -5.41 -14.68
CA SER A 245 -4.31 -5.56 -14.44
C SER A 245 -4.90 -4.54 -13.46
N ASN A 246 -4.12 -3.57 -12.98
CA ASN A 246 -4.60 -2.56 -12.05
C ASN A 246 -5.49 -1.54 -12.77
N PRO A 247 -6.75 -1.33 -12.33
CA PRO A 247 -7.63 -0.30 -12.90
C PRO A 247 -7.07 1.12 -12.81
N GLU A 248 -6.08 1.38 -11.96
CA GLU A 248 -5.36 2.65 -11.91
C GLU A 248 -4.60 2.97 -13.20
N ILE A 249 -4.18 1.98 -13.99
CA ILE A 249 -3.55 2.24 -15.29
C ILE A 249 -4.56 2.81 -16.29
N ALA A 250 -5.82 2.43 -16.20
CA ALA A 250 -6.87 3.03 -17.04
C ALA A 250 -7.01 4.54 -16.79
N SER A 251 -6.64 5.03 -15.60
CA SER A 251 -6.61 6.46 -15.29
C SER A 251 -5.47 7.21 -15.97
N LEU A 252 -4.45 6.50 -16.44
CA LEU A 252 -3.30 7.08 -17.14
C LEU A 252 -3.49 7.13 -18.67
N LEU A 253 -4.61 6.60 -19.19
CA LEU A 253 -4.98 6.72 -20.58
C LEU A 253 -5.75 8.03 -20.80
N ARG A 254 -5.32 8.83 -21.74
CA ARG A 254 -5.99 10.08 -22.15
C ARG A 254 -6.10 10.15 -23.65
N VAL A 255 -7.20 10.73 -24.12
CA VAL A 255 -7.44 10.99 -25.54
C VAL A 255 -7.65 12.48 -25.74
N TYR A 256 -6.87 13.12 -26.61
CA TYR A 256 -6.91 14.54 -26.90
C TYR A 256 -7.00 14.83 -28.40
N PRO A 257 -7.81 15.81 -28.84
CA PRO A 257 -8.90 16.39 -28.09
C PRO A 257 -10.04 15.39 -27.87
N ASN A 258 -10.84 15.59 -26.85
CA ASN A 258 -12.04 14.80 -26.60
C ASN A 258 -13.19 15.75 -26.20
N PRO A 259 -14.25 15.91 -27.01
CA PRO A 259 -14.51 15.20 -28.27
C PRO A 259 -13.52 15.54 -29.40
N VAL A 260 -13.43 14.64 -30.38
CA VAL A 260 -12.53 14.77 -31.52
C VAL A 260 -13.01 15.90 -32.45
N GLU A 261 -12.18 16.92 -32.65
CA GLU A 261 -12.38 17.92 -33.68
C GLU A 261 -11.43 17.69 -34.84
N ALA A 262 -11.84 17.96 -36.06
CA ALA A 262 -11.04 17.83 -37.29
C ALA A 262 -10.54 16.39 -37.63
N GLY A 263 -11.06 15.36 -37.00
CA GLY A 263 -10.80 13.97 -37.41
C GLY A 263 -9.49 13.34 -36.90
N GLU A 264 -8.74 14.03 -36.03
CA GLU A 264 -7.52 13.52 -35.41
C GLU A 264 -7.57 13.63 -33.91
N SER A 265 -7.15 12.57 -33.20
CA SER A 265 -6.96 12.53 -31.74
C SER A 265 -5.66 11.83 -31.41
N GLN A 266 -5.02 12.28 -30.35
CA GLN A 266 -3.85 11.61 -29.79
C GLN A 266 -4.25 10.81 -28.58
N ILE A 267 -3.73 9.60 -28.47
CA ILE A 267 -3.90 8.76 -27.31
C ILE A 267 -2.60 8.81 -26.51
N HIS A 268 -2.69 9.38 -25.29
CA HIS A 268 -1.59 9.38 -24.35
C HIS A 268 -1.79 8.30 -23.31
N PHE A 269 -0.74 7.54 -23.04
CA PHE A 269 -0.70 6.60 -21.93
C PHE A 269 0.70 6.55 -21.33
N VAL A 270 0.76 6.33 -20.03
CA VAL A 270 1.99 6.19 -19.28
C VAL A 270 2.14 4.73 -18.88
N LEU A 271 3.24 4.11 -19.30
CA LEU A 271 3.58 2.75 -18.88
C LEU A 271 4.58 2.84 -17.73
N PRO A 272 4.30 2.20 -16.60
CA PRO A 272 5.20 2.21 -15.45
C PRO A 272 6.49 1.42 -15.69
N GLN A 273 6.53 0.61 -16.75
CA GLN A 273 7.71 -0.12 -17.22
C GLN A 273 7.57 -0.38 -18.73
N ASN A 274 8.66 -0.81 -19.39
CA ASN A 274 8.60 -1.20 -20.80
C ASN A 274 7.65 -2.39 -20.97
N ALA A 275 6.63 -2.21 -21.80
CA ALA A 275 5.65 -3.23 -22.15
C ALA A 275 5.18 -3.05 -23.59
N ASP A 276 4.74 -4.15 -24.21
CA ASP A 276 4.05 -4.09 -25.48
C ASP A 276 2.61 -3.63 -25.26
N VAL A 277 2.16 -2.66 -26.07
CA VAL A 277 0.82 -2.10 -26.00
C VAL A 277 0.03 -2.52 -27.23
N ASN A 278 -1.16 -3.08 -27.00
CA ASN A 278 -2.13 -3.35 -28.05
C ASN A 278 -3.34 -2.45 -27.86
N CYS A 279 -3.67 -1.62 -28.85
CA CYS A 279 -4.83 -0.73 -28.84
C CYS A 279 -5.91 -1.28 -29.74
N GLU A 280 -7.07 -1.60 -29.21
CA GLU A 280 -8.24 -1.99 -29.98
C GLU A 280 -9.29 -0.88 -29.97
N PHE A 281 -9.73 -0.46 -31.15
CA PHE A 281 -10.79 0.53 -31.32
C PHE A 281 -12.09 -0.19 -31.65
N CYS A 282 -13.08 -0.12 -30.76
CA CYS A 282 -14.42 -0.60 -31.02
C CYS A 282 -15.30 0.57 -31.43
N LEU A 283 -15.87 0.53 -32.65
CA LEU A 283 -16.93 1.45 -33.04
C LEU A 283 -18.24 0.97 -32.44
N LEU A 284 -18.79 1.72 -31.50
CA LEU A 284 -20.16 1.56 -31.06
C LEU A 284 -21.08 2.15 -32.18
N TYR A 285 -21.64 1.30 -33.01
CA TYR A 285 -22.74 1.72 -33.86
C TYR A 285 -23.98 1.89 -32.98
N THR A 286 -24.40 3.11 -32.73
CA THR A 286 -25.80 3.36 -32.42
C THR A 286 -26.57 3.11 -33.70
N SER A 287 -27.25 1.99 -33.83
CA SER A 287 -28.28 1.84 -34.83
C SER A 287 -29.40 2.80 -34.46
N ASP A 288 -29.52 3.90 -35.17
CA ASP A 288 -30.77 4.64 -35.23
C ASP A 288 -31.82 3.71 -35.85
N ALA A 289 -32.51 2.99 -34.97
CA ALA A 289 -33.81 2.40 -35.31
C ALA A 289 -34.88 3.48 -35.08
N ALA A 290 -34.89 4.42 -35.97
CA ALA A 290 -36.02 5.32 -36.11
C ALA A 290 -36.28 5.47 -37.60
N ASP A 291 -37.02 4.50 -38.14
CA ASP A 291 -37.89 4.69 -39.31
C ASP A 291 -38.82 3.50 -39.41
N GLU A 292 -40.03 3.66 -38.82
CA GLU A 292 -41.34 3.43 -39.43
C GLU A 292 -42.42 3.63 -38.39
#